data_891d15387ced856b795cae6c4785c2d4
#
_entry.id   891d15387ced856b795cae6c4785c2d4
#
_cell.length_a   1.000
_cell.length_b   1.000
_cell.length_c   1.000
_cell.angle_alpha   90.00
_cell.angle_beta   90.00
_cell.angle_gamma   90.00
#
_symmetry.space_group_name_H-M   'P 1'
#
loop_
_entity.id
_entity.type
_entity.pdbx_description
1 polymer ?
#
loop_
_entity_poly.entity_id
_entity_poly.type
_entity_poly.pdbx_seq_one_letter_code
_entity_poly.pdbx_strand_id
1 'polypeptide(L)'
;MNKGVVQINFTIGFGNNLFQYACGRLFAEKNGLKLLHRAIPELGIPEQTAFANRQLPVFYINDSNYKQCLNSDINLEQNFVINGYFEDYKIIKPYIDEIRTWYTPSEITNRKDVILHLRLQNRLIQESHHKNHITADSIKEVLSKMS
;
A
#
# COMPACT_ATOMS: atom_id res chain seq x y z
N MET A 1 -30.01 -5.01 -5.13
CA MET A 1 -28.76 -5.45 -5.81
C MET A 1 -27.79 -5.93 -4.74
N ASN A 2 -27.31 -7.17 -4.89
CA ASN A 2 -26.33 -7.77 -3.97
C ASN A 2 -24.93 -7.29 -4.36
N LYS A 3 -24.48 -6.16 -3.81
CA LYS A 3 -23.10 -5.70 -4.04
C LYS A 3 -22.11 -6.60 -3.30
N GLY A 4 -20.99 -6.87 -3.92
CA GLY A 4 -19.85 -7.54 -3.28
C GLY A 4 -19.08 -6.63 -2.34
N VAL A 5 -17.92 -7.09 -1.94
CA VAL A 5 -16.96 -6.38 -1.07
C VAL A 5 -15.59 -6.32 -1.72
N VAL A 6 -14.74 -5.41 -1.25
CA VAL A 6 -13.32 -5.36 -1.61
C VAL A 6 -12.51 -5.89 -0.45
N GLN A 7 -11.72 -6.91 -0.67
CA GLN A 7 -10.82 -7.50 0.32
C GLN A 7 -9.37 -7.24 -0.07
N ILE A 8 -8.53 -6.84 0.87
CA ILE A 8 -7.10 -6.67 0.65
C ILE A 8 -6.33 -7.89 1.13
N ASN A 9 -5.57 -8.51 0.25
CA ASN A 9 -4.56 -9.50 0.58
C ASN A 9 -3.22 -8.81 0.81
N PHE A 10 -2.96 -8.43 2.06
CA PHE A 10 -1.70 -7.78 2.39
C PHE A 10 -0.51 -8.72 2.20
N THR A 11 0.52 -8.23 1.51
CA THR A 11 1.83 -8.88 1.38
C THR A 11 2.71 -8.63 2.61
N ILE A 12 3.94 -9.14 2.57
CA ILE A 12 4.94 -8.84 3.60
C ILE A 12 5.53 -7.46 3.33
N GLY A 13 5.64 -6.65 4.38
CA GLY A 13 6.27 -5.33 4.35
C GLY A 13 5.28 -4.18 4.49
N PHE A 14 5.56 -3.33 5.49
CA PHE A 14 4.69 -2.19 5.84
C PHE A 14 4.47 -1.24 4.66
N GLY A 15 5.54 -0.87 3.92
CA GLY A 15 5.42 0.02 2.76
C GLY A 15 4.48 -0.53 1.68
N ASN A 16 4.58 -1.82 1.37
CA ASN A 16 3.68 -2.47 0.41
C ASN A 16 2.23 -2.43 0.88
N ASN A 17 2.01 -2.65 2.18
CA ASN A 17 0.67 -2.62 2.76
C ASN A 17 0.03 -1.23 2.64
N LEU A 18 0.81 -0.16 2.70
CA LEU A 18 0.30 1.21 2.47
C LEU A 18 -0.20 1.39 1.04
N PHE A 19 0.56 0.95 0.04
CA PHE A 19 0.10 1.00 -1.35
C PHE A 19 -1.15 0.16 -1.56
N GLN A 20 -1.17 -1.07 -1.04
CA GLN A 20 -2.33 -1.96 -1.13
C GLN A 20 -3.56 -1.36 -0.47
N TYR A 21 -3.40 -0.75 0.71
CA TYR A 21 -4.50 -0.07 1.40
C TYR A 21 -5.02 1.12 0.61
N ALA A 22 -4.13 2.00 0.12
CA ALA A 22 -4.52 3.16 -0.68
C ALA A 22 -5.31 2.74 -1.92
N CYS A 23 -4.78 1.78 -2.68
CA CYS A 23 -5.43 1.30 -3.90
C CYS A 23 -6.76 0.59 -3.63
N GLY A 24 -6.81 -0.27 -2.61
CA GLY A 24 -8.03 -0.96 -2.22
C GLY A 24 -9.11 0.00 -1.74
N ARG A 25 -8.73 1.00 -0.95
CA ARG A 25 -9.66 2.01 -0.44
C ARG A 25 -10.19 2.93 -1.55
N LEU A 26 -9.32 3.44 -2.43
CA LEU A 26 -9.75 4.22 -3.59
C LEU A 26 -10.77 3.47 -4.45
N PHE A 27 -10.47 2.20 -4.72
CA PHE A 27 -11.36 1.37 -5.52
C PHE A 27 -12.71 1.13 -4.82
N ALA A 28 -12.68 0.85 -3.53
CA ALA A 28 -13.89 0.61 -2.74
C ALA A 28 -14.75 1.87 -2.65
N GLU A 29 -14.18 3.03 -2.32
CA GLU A 29 -14.91 4.30 -2.18
C GLU A 29 -15.52 4.74 -3.51
N LYS A 30 -14.75 4.66 -4.62
CA LYS A 30 -15.25 5.00 -5.94
C LYS A 30 -16.48 4.18 -6.36
N ASN A 31 -16.53 2.92 -5.98
CA ASN A 31 -17.60 2.01 -6.37
C ASN A 31 -18.69 1.86 -5.30
N GLY A 32 -18.57 2.55 -4.17
CA GLY A 32 -19.52 2.43 -3.05
C GLY A 32 -19.58 1.01 -2.49
N LEU A 33 -18.41 0.35 -2.40
CA LEU A 33 -18.22 -0.99 -1.86
C LEU A 33 -17.62 -0.93 -0.46
N LYS A 34 -17.89 -1.96 0.35
CA LYS A 34 -17.26 -2.12 1.66
C LYS A 34 -15.84 -2.65 1.48
N LEU A 35 -14.87 -2.00 2.14
CA LEU A 35 -13.48 -2.44 2.19
C LEU A 35 -13.27 -3.37 3.38
N LEU A 36 -12.62 -4.51 3.16
CA LEU A 36 -12.23 -5.47 4.19
C LEU A 36 -10.70 -5.59 4.21
N HIS A 37 -10.12 -5.44 5.39
CA HIS A 37 -8.68 -5.52 5.58
C HIS A 37 -8.34 -5.79 7.05
N ARG A 38 -7.17 -6.37 7.32
CA ARG A 38 -6.61 -6.46 8.67
C ARG A 38 -6.17 -5.08 9.17
N ALA A 39 -6.01 -4.92 10.47
CA ALA A 39 -5.51 -3.69 11.07
C ALA A 39 -4.15 -3.25 10.49
N ILE A 40 -3.92 -1.94 10.50
CA ILE A 40 -2.60 -1.31 10.28
C ILE A 40 -2.29 -0.50 11.54
N PRO A 41 -1.75 -1.16 12.59
CA PRO A 41 -1.58 -0.55 13.91
C PRO A 41 -0.70 0.69 13.90
N GLU A 42 0.32 0.71 13.04
CA GLU A 42 1.27 1.82 12.90
C GLU A 42 0.60 3.14 12.48
N LEU A 43 -0.59 3.04 11.91
CA LEU A 43 -1.40 4.20 11.48
C LEU A 43 -2.67 4.36 12.31
N GLY A 44 -2.87 3.54 13.34
CA GLY A 44 -4.11 3.54 14.10
C GLY A 44 -5.35 3.11 13.30
N ILE A 45 -5.17 2.43 12.16
CA ILE A 45 -6.25 1.95 11.32
C ILE A 45 -6.74 0.60 11.85
N PRO A 46 -7.99 0.51 12.36
CA PRO A 46 -8.53 -0.73 12.90
C PRO A 46 -8.84 -1.73 11.79
N GLU A 47 -8.91 -3.00 12.17
CA GLU A 47 -9.36 -4.06 11.26
C GLU A 47 -10.81 -3.80 10.82
N GLN A 48 -11.06 -4.05 9.55
CA GLN A 48 -12.40 -4.04 8.96
C GLN A 48 -12.75 -5.44 8.47
N THR A 49 -13.64 -6.11 9.20
CA THR A 49 -14.12 -7.43 8.85
C THR A 49 -15.61 -7.41 8.51
N ALA A 50 -16.02 -8.26 7.60
CA ALA A 50 -17.40 -8.57 7.32
C ALA A 50 -17.46 -9.92 6.61
N PHE A 51 -18.65 -10.50 6.57
CA PHE A 51 -18.86 -11.68 5.75
C PHE A 51 -18.99 -11.25 4.29
N ALA A 52 -18.04 -11.66 3.45
CA ALA A 52 -18.22 -11.62 2.01
C ALA A 52 -19.34 -12.60 1.61
N ASN A 53 -20.19 -12.20 0.69
CA ASN A 53 -21.17 -13.14 0.14
C ASN A 53 -20.44 -14.18 -0.71
N ARG A 54 -20.29 -15.39 -0.17
CA ARG A 54 -19.55 -16.50 -0.82
C ARG A 54 -20.21 -17.02 -2.10
N GLN A 55 -21.45 -16.64 -2.38
CA GLN A 55 -22.14 -17.00 -3.60
C GLN A 55 -21.77 -16.09 -4.79
N LEU A 56 -21.19 -14.92 -4.53
CA LEU A 56 -20.74 -14.02 -5.57
C LEU A 56 -19.41 -14.49 -6.15
N PRO A 57 -19.19 -14.34 -7.46
CA PRO A 57 -17.89 -14.61 -8.07
C PRO A 57 -16.81 -13.70 -7.49
N VAL A 58 -15.57 -14.12 -7.60
CA VAL A 58 -14.41 -13.36 -7.13
C VAL A 58 -13.63 -12.83 -8.32
N PHE A 59 -13.37 -11.52 -8.33
CA PHE A 59 -12.53 -10.85 -9.30
C PHE A 59 -11.24 -10.36 -8.65
N TYR A 60 -10.10 -10.74 -9.22
CA TYR A 60 -8.80 -10.34 -8.72
C TYR A 60 -8.30 -9.07 -9.40
N ILE A 61 -7.99 -8.06 -8.58
CA ILE A 61 -7.40 -6.81 -9.01
C ILE A 61 -5.90 -6.84 -8.65
N ASN A 62 -5.07 -6.67 -9.65
CA ASN A 62 -3.61 -6.71 -9.52
C ASN A 62 -2.96 -5.53 -10.25
N ASP A 63 -1.63 -5.45 -10.23
CA ASP A 63 -0.88 -4.35 -10.84
C ASP A 63 -1.19 -4.14 -12.32
N SER A 64 -1.49 -5.22 -13.06
CA SER A 64 -1.70 -5.13 -14.52
C SER A 64 -3.09 -4.59 -14.91
N ASN A 65 -4.12 -4.79 -14.09
CA ASN A 65 -5.50 -4.41 -14.41
C ASN A 65 -6.05 -3.28 -13.53
N TYR A 66 -5.36 -2.88 -12.46
CA TYR A 66 -5.87 -1.89 -11.50
C TYR A 66 -6.28 -0.58 -12.15
N LYS A 67 -5.42 -0.02 -13.03
CA LYS A 67 -5.70 1.24 -13.73
C LYS A 67 -6.98 1.16 -14.56
N GLN A 68 -7.20 0.05 -15.23
CA GLN A 68 -8.42 -0.18 -16.00
C GLN A 68 -9.63 -0.29 -15.08
N CYS A 69 -9.55 -1.10 -14.02
CA CYS A 69 -10.62 -1.28 -13.04
C CYS A 69 -11.00 0.03 -12.35
N LEU A 70 -10.00 0.89 -12.06
CA LEU A 70 -10.26 2.18 -11.45
C LEU A 70 -10.99 3.16 -12.37
N ASN A 71 -10.84 3.04 -13.69
CA ASN A 71 -11.36 3.99 -14.67
C ASN A 71 -12.54 3.49 -15.51
N SER A 72 -13.01 2.28 -15.27
CA SER A 72 -14.12 1.68 -16.01
C SER A 72 -15.31 1.42 -15.11
N ASP A 73 -16.49 1.35 -15.70
CA ASP A 73 -17.65 0.79 -15.04
C ASP A 73 -17.47 -0.72 -14.89
N ILE A 74 -17.70 -1.22 -13.69
CA ILE A 74 -17.52 -2.62 -13.35
C ILE A 74 -18.81 -3.24 -12.82
N ASN A 75 -18.95 -4.54 -13.03
CA ASN A 75 -20.04 -5.29 -12.41
C ASN A 75 -19.80 -5.38 -10.90
N LEU A 76 -20.70 -4.80 -10.10
CA LEU A 76 -20.62 -4.79 -8.64
C LEU A 76 -21.17 -6.04 -7.97
N GLU A 77 -21.80 -6.95 -8.71
CA GLU A 77 -22.32 -8.23 -8.21
C GLU A 77 -21.22 -9.30 -8.17
N GLN A 78 -20.06 -8.92 -7.63
CA GLN A 78 -18.92 -9.81 -7.41
C GLN A 78 -18.07 -9.29 -6.25
N ASN A 79 -17.33 -10.18 -5.61
CA ASN A 79 -16.32 -9.82 -4.62
C ASN A 79 -15.02 -9.47 -5.34
N PHE A 80 -14.29 -8.50 -4.82
CA PHE A 80 -13.01 -8.07 -5.37
C PHE A 80 -11.90 -8.38 -4.38
N VAL A 81 -10.78 -8.88 -4.89
CA VAL A 81 -9.58 -9.15 -4.09
C VAL A 81 -8.43 -8.33 -4.64
N ILE A 82 -7.92 -7.42 -3.83
CA ILE A 82 -6.71 -6.65 -4.13
C ILE A 82 -5.51 -7.57 -3.90
N ASN A 83 -4.81 -7.93 -4.96
CA ASN A 83 -3.75 -8.93 -4.98
C ASN A 83 -2.57 -8.48 -5.85
N GLY A 84 -1.78 -7.53 -5.39
CA GLY A 84 -0.62 -6.95 -6.07
C GLY A 84 0.16 -6.06 -5.12
N TYR A 85 1.21 -5.40 -5.62
CA TYR A 85 2.03 -4.46 -4.86
C TYR A 85 1.58 -3.01 -5.05
N PHE A 86 1.07 -2.66 -6.23
CA PHE A 86 0.52 -1.34 -6.59
C PHE A 86 1.53 -0.19 -6.44
N GLU A 87 2.79 -0.45 -6.73
CA GLU A 87 3.89 0.51 -6.57
C GLU A 87 3.95 1.57 -7.68
N ASP A 88 3.08 1.49 -8.71
CA ASP A 88 3.01 2.55 -9.73
C ASP A 88 2.35 3.81 -9.17
N TYR A 89 3.18 4.64 -8.57
CA TYR A 89 2.80 5.93 -8.01
C TYR A 89 1.99 6.82 -8.98
N LYS A 90 2.21 6.71 -10.29
CA LYS A 90 1.51 7.54 -11.29
C LYS A 90 0.00 7.31 -11.29
N ILE A 91 -0.44 6.11 -10.89
CA ILE A 91 -1.86 5.77 -10.84
C ILE A 91 -2.54 6.46 -9.64
N ILE A 92 -1.87 6.52 -8.50
CA ILE A 92 -2.43 7.10 -7.26
C ILE A 92 -2.16 8.59 -7.11
N LYS A 93 -1.18 9.14 -7.84
CA LYS A 93 -0.81 10.56 -7.76
C LYS A 93 -2.00 11.53 -7.89
N PRO A 94 -2.98 11.34 -8.79
CA PRO A 94 -4.14 12.22 -8.90
C PRO A 94 -5.00 12.29 -7.63
N TYR A 95 -4.88 11.30 -6.75
CA TYR A 95 -5.68 11.15 -5.52
C TYR A 95 -4.85 11.42 -4.25
N ILE A 96 -3.65 12.00 -4.39
CA ILE A 96 -2.69 12.08 -3.28
C ILE A 96 -3.21 12.90 -2.10
N ASP A 97 -3.96 13.96 -2.35
CA ASP A 97 -4.49 14.82 -1.27
C ASP A 97 -5.59 14.11 -0.47
N GLU A 98 -6.41 13.30 -1.14
CA GLU A 98 -7.37 12.43 -0.48
C GLU A 98 -6.66 11.33 0.32
N ILE A 99 -5.69 10.64 -0.29
CA ILE A 99 -4.91 9.57 0.34
C ILE A 99 -4.19 10.08 1.59
N ARG A 100 -3.64 11.29 1.57
CA ARG A 100 -3.00 11.90 2.73
C ARG A 100 -3.90 11.99 3.95
N THR A 101 -5.19 12.20 3.76
CA THR A 101 -6.14 12.28 4.88
C THR A 101 -6.33 10.94 5.60
N TRP A 102 -6.01 9.83 4.94
CA TRP A 102 -6.13 8.49 5.51
C TRP A 102 -4.94 8.08 6.37
N TYR A 103 -3.80 8.73 6.17
CA TYR A 103 -2.52 8.41 6.82
C TYR A 103 -2.12 9.51 7.80
N THR A 104 -3.00 9.82 8.74
CA THR A 104 -2.68 10.79 9.79
C THR A 104 -1.91 10.07 10.89
N PRO A 105 -0.60 10.34 11.08
CA PRO A 105 0.15 9.77 12.18
C PRO A 105 -0.46 10.25 13.51
N SER A 106 -0.48 9.37 14.50
CA SER A 106 -0.99 9.67 15.84
C SER A 106 -0.21 10.77 16.55
N GLU A 107 1.05 10.98 16.15
CA GLU A 107 1.93 12.03 16.67
C GLU A 107 2.72 12.67 15.52
N ILE A 108 2.57 13.98 15.38
CA ILE A 108 3.44 14.78 14.50
C ILE A 108 4.54 15.37 15.38
N THR A 109 5.74 14.82 15.33
CA THR A 109 6.90 15.39 15.99
C THR A 109 7.54 16.41 15.05
N ASN A 110 7.51 17.70 15.41
CA ASN A 110 8.22 18.79 14.73
C ASN A 110 9.74 18.71 15.04
N ARG A 111 10.38 17.58 14.78
CA ARG A 111 11.82 17.43 14.95
C ARG A 111 12.50 17.74 13.63
N LYS A 112 13.60 18.50 13.71
CA LYS A 112 14.55 18.73 12.60
C LYS A 112 15.52 17.56 12.46
N ASP A 113 15.02 16.34 12.64
CA ASP A 113 15.85 15.15 12.59
C ASP A 113 16.05 14.72 11.14
N VAL A 114 17.27 14.33 10.79
CA VAL A 114 17.55 13.65 9.52
C VAL A 114 17.25 12.17 9.71
N ILE A 115 16.28 11.66 8.95
CA ILE A 115 15.92 10.24 8.99
C ILE A 115 16.68 9.50 7.89
N LEU A 116 17.54 8.57 8.30
CA LEU A 116 18.22 7.66 7.40
C LEU A 116 17.54 6.30 7.42
N HIS A 117 16.84 5.95 6.32
CA HIS A 117 16.23 4.63 6.16
C HIS A 117 17.25 3.66 5.55
N LEU A 118 17.75 2.73 6.36
CA LEU A 118 18.63 1.65 5.91
C LEU A 118 17.87 0.34 5.76
N ARG A 119 17.81 -0.19 4.54
CA ARG A 119 17.25 -1.52 4.28
C ARG A 119 18.37 -2.57 4.29
N LEU A 120 18.65 -3.12 5.48
CA LEU A 120 19.76 -4.06 5.73
C LEU A 120 19.30 -5.54 5.80
N GLN A 121 18.18 -5.89 5.17
CA GLN A 121 17.66 -7.27 5.24
C GLN A 121 18.38 -8.25 4.30
N ASN A 122 18.10 -9.55 4.49
CA ASN A 122 18.66 -10.72 3.78
C ASN A 122 18.83 -10.59 2.25
N ARG A 123 18.17 -9.64 1.59
CA ARG A 123 18.39 -9.33 0.18
C ARG A 123 19.84 -8.92 -0.12
N LEU A 124 20.51 -8.23 0.81
CA LEU A 124 21.93 -7.89 0.63
C LEU A 124 22.84 -9.11 0.63
N ILE A 125 22.42 -10.18 1.34
CA ILE A 125 23.16 -11.45 1.39
C ILE A 125 22.89 -12.29 0.12
N GLN A 126 21.66 -12.24 -0.38
CA GLN A 126 21.26 -12.99 -1.59
C GLN A 126 21.69 -12.31 -2.91
N GLU A 127 21.80 -10.97 -2.90
CA GLU A 127 22.19 -10.16 -4.06
C GLU A 127 23.70 -9.82 -4.03
N SER A 128 24.53 -10.60 -3.35
CA SER A 128 25.98 -10.37 -3.18
C SER A 128 26.79 -10.28 -4.49
N HIS A 129 26.14 -10.44 -5.63
CA HIS A 129 26.74 -10.27 -6.95
C HIS A 129 26.60 -8.85 -7.54
N HIS A 130 25.85 -7.95 -6.91
CA HIS A 130 25.71 -6.57 -7.37
C HIS A 130 26.68 -5.64 -6.64
N LYS A 131 27.58 -5.01 -7.41
CA LYS A 131 28.71 -4.17 -6.97
C LYS A 131 28.34 -2.84 -6.28
N ASN A 132 27.08 -2.59 -5.94
CA ASN A 132 26.65 -1.30 -5.39
C ASN A 132 26.16 -1.45 -3.94
N HIS A 133 27.04 -1.90 -3.05
CA HIS A 133 26.75 -1.90 -1.63
C HIS A 133 26.97 -0.51 -1.03
N ILE A 134 25.94 0.04 -0.37
CA ILE A 134 26.12 1.20 0.50
C ILE A 134 26.92 0.72 1.71
N THR A 135 28.18 1.15 1.81
CA THR A 135 29.05 0.81 2.93
C THR A 135 28.83 1.78 4.10
N ALA A 136 29.24 1.38 5.30
CA ALA A 136 29.24 2.27 6.46
C ALA A 136 30.05 3.56 6.20
N ASP A 137 31.10 3.47 5.41
CA ASP A 137 31.95 4.62 5.07
C ASP A 137 31.26 5.56 4.08
N SER A 138 30.48 5.02 3.10
CA SER A 138 29.63 5.84 2.23
C SER A 138 28.59 6.63 3.03
N ILE A 139 28.01 6.02 4.06
CA ILE A 139 27.04 6.68 4.94
C ILE A 139 27.73 7.79 5.76
N LYS A 140 28.90 7.51 6.34
CA LYS A 140 29.69 8.50 7.08
C LYS A 140 30.07 9.69 6.20
N GLU A 141 30.48 9.44 4.95
CA GLU A 141 30.80 10.48 3.99
C GLU A 141 29.61 11.40 3.70
N VAL A 142 28.42 10.84 3.48
CA VAL A 142 27.20 11.64 3.27
C VAL A 142 26.88 12.46 4.51
N LEU A 143 26.91 11.87 5.70
CA LEU A 143 26.61 12.57 6.95
C LEU A 143 27.62 13.70 7.24
N SER A 144 28.91 13.52 6.90
CA SER A 144 29.93 14.56 7.08
C SER A 144 29.73 15.78 6.17
N LYS A 145 29.01 15.64 5.06
CA LYS A 145 28.70 16.73 4.13
C LYS A 145 27.40 17.49 4.51
N MET A 146 26.66 16.99 5.49
CA MET A 146 25.41 17.58 5.97
C MET A 146 25.59 18.39 7.26
N SER A 147 26.76 18.34 7.87
CA SER A 147 27.16 19.14 9.05
C SER A 147 27.84 20.42 8.60
#